data_7b4430e6c8046a0a8d14cc63c74deee4
#
_entry.id   7b4430e6c8046a0a8d14cc63c74deee4
#
_cell.length_a   1.000
_cell.length_b   1.000
_cell.length_c   1.000
_cell.angle_alpha   90.00
_cell.angle_beta   90.00
_cell.angle_gamma   90.00
#
_symmetry.space_group_name_H-M   'P 1'
#
loop_
_entity.id
_entity.type
_entity.pdbx_description
1 polymer ?
#
loop_
_entity_poly.entity_id
_entity_poly.type
_entity_poly.pdbx_seq_one_letter_code
_entity_poly.pdbx_strand_id
1 'polypeptide(L)'
;MKVTDQRYRLGYHLMTKGGWMNDPNGFSWFKGYYHMFYQYYPYAAEWGPMHWGHARSKDLVHWETLPVALAPDEHEDGCFSGSAVVYDGKLWLIYTGHHLTNPADSEEFYQDQNIAWSEDGIAFHKYEGNPVLRAPKGNTKHFRDPKVWQEGDTFYMVLGSQGSDELGRALLYKSPNLKQWEPVSVLDKAVSLKAEGYMWECPDFFRLDGRDILLMSPQGLEPQGDCFHNLNQTGYLLGRQDEDGRLQRKDFTEIDRGHDFYATQTLLAPDGRRLMTAWMNAWDSPMQEKEDGWAGALTIPRELRVEKGRLYQQPVREMASVRSGKLLDGKLAAGSRTALPSTSEAQLTFKEAWNYQGTLLKLGDGQQELTLSFDPKGSRLILCRSTKDGERAAQILPFEELSLQIFVDRSSAEIFVNEGEITFTERMYWQGALSLELRDIPAEKAVIYALEAETNRY
;
A
#
# COMPACT_ATOMS: atom_id res chain seq x y z
N MET A 1 19.83 2.08 12.94
CA MET A 1 20.61 1.24 12.00
C MET A 1 21.35 2.12 11.00
N LYS A 2 22.58 1.78 10.58
CA LYS A 2 23.34 2.53 9.56
C LYS A 2 23.26 1.78 8.22
N VAL A 3 22.88 2.47 7.15
CA VAL A 3 22.94 1.93 5.78
C VAL A 3 24.40 1.83 5.35
N THR A 4 24.80 0.67 4.86
CA THR A 4 26.18 0.35 4.47
C THR A 4 26.42 0.46 2.96
N ASP A 5 25.38 0.26 2.14
CA ASP A 5 25.40 0.42 0.69
C ASP A 5 24.15 1.14 0.20
N GLN A 6 24.26 1.92 -0.86
CA GLN A 6 23.19 2.69 -1.47
C GLN A 6 22.63 2.02 -2.74
N ARG A 7 23.14 0.84 -3.12
CA ARG A 7 22.85 0.18 -4.42
C ARG A 7 21.37 0.04 -4.75
N TYR A 8 20.55 -0.26 -3.74
CA TYR A 8 19.11 -0.49 -3.89
C TYR A 8 18.24 0.63 -3.30
N ARG A 9 18.85 1.72 -2.77
CA ARG A 9 18.11 2.86 -2.22
C ARG A 9 17.29 3.52 -3.30
N LEU A 10 15.99 3.65 -3.04
CA LEU A 10 15.05 4.25 -3.98
C LEU A 10 15.28 5.77 -4.10
N GLY A 11 15.03 6.31 -5.28
CA GLY A 11 15.26 7.72 -5.59
C GLY A 11 14.10 8.61 -5.16
N TYR A 12 12.85 8.18 -5.38
CA TYR A 12 11.66 9.00 -5.13
C TYR A 12 10.57 8.32 -4.30
N HIS A 13 10.72 7.08 -3.89
CA HIS A 13 9.80 6.42 -2.95
C HIS A 13 10.13 6.77 -1.51
N LEU A 14 9.10 6.88 -0.65
CA LEU A 14 9.32 7.04 0.78
C LEU A 14 9.86 5.75 1.38
N MET A 15 11.00 5.84 2.05
CA MET A 15 11.66 4.74 2.76
C MET A 15 12.34 5.26 4.02
N THR A 16 12.78 4.35 4.88
CA THR A 16 13.47 4.72 6.12
C THR A 16 14.89 5.19 5.89
N LYS A 17 15.44 5.92 6.84
CA LYS A 17 16.88 6.23 6.90
C LYS A 17 17.74 4.95 7.03
N GLY A 18 17.21 3.92 7.66
CA GLY A 18 17.79 2.60 7.90
C GLY A 18 16.90 1.82 8.86
N GLY A 19 17.09 0.51 8.99
CA GLY A 19 16.21 -0.37 9.74
C GLY A 19 15.06 -0.92 8.90
N TRP A 20 14.03 -1.43 9.55
CA TRP A 20 12.87 -2.07 8.93
C TRP A 20 11.69 -1.10 8.76
N MET A 21 10.95 -1.22 7.68
CA MET A 21 9.70 -0.52 7.40
C MET A 21 8.67 -1.46 6.78
N ASN A 22 7.43 -1.43 7.30
CA ASN A 22 6.29 -2.08 6.65
C ASN A 22 5.09 -1.11 6.54
N ASP A 23 3.93 -1.42 7.06
CA ASP A 23 2.65 -0.74 6.85
C ASP A 23 2.72 0.79 6.93
N PRO A 24 2.18 1.52 5.95
CA PRO A 24 1.88 2.93 6.12
C PRO A 24 0.82 3.13 7.19
N ASN A 25 0.98 4.15 8.02
CA ASN A 25 0.10 4.50 9.11
C ASN A 25 -0.23 5.98 9.08
N GLY A 26 -1.37 6.36 9.64
CA GLY A 26 -1.67 7.74 9.97
C GLY A 26 -1.57 8.74 8.82
N PHE A 27 -1.80 8.31 7.56
CA PHE A 27 -1.77 9.20 6.41
C PHE A 27 -2.78 10.32 6.61
N SER A 28 -2.29 11.56 6.76
CA SER A 28 -3.10 12.70 7.20
C SER A 28 -2.60 14.03 6.65
N TRP A 29 -3.46 15.05 6.69
CA TRP A 29 -3.11 16.44 6.39
C TRP A 29 -3.20 17.28 7.66
N PHE A 30 -2.09 17.88 8.04
CA PHE A 30 -2.04 18.71 9.24
C PHE A 30 -1.05 19.88 9.07
N LYS A 31 -1.48 21.10 9.43
CA LYS A 31 -0.67 22.33 9.40
C LYS A 31 0.10 22.56 8.09
N GLY A 32 -0.53 22.27 6.95
CA GLY A 32 0.04 22.54 5.63
C GLY A 32 1.00 21.47 5.12
N TYR A 33 0.99 20.29 5.73
CA TYR A 33 1.78 19.14 5.32
C TYR A 33 0.94 17.85 5.24
N TYR A 34 1.24 17.01 4.30
CA TYR A 34 0.92 15.59 4.36
C TYR A 34 1.85 14.93 5.35
N HIS A 35 1.30 14.19 6.30
CA HIS A 35 2.04 13.38 7.25
C HIS A 35 1.85 11.91 6.89
N MET A 36 2.93 11.18 6.88
CA MET A 36 2.97 9.74 6.70
C MET A 36 3.74 9.13 7.85
N PHE A 37 3.08 8.24 8.56
CA PHE A 37 3.72 7.38 9.54
C PHE A 37 3.85 5.98 8.95
N TYR A 38 4.67 5.16 9.58
CA TYR A 38 4.86 3.78 9.11
C TYR A 38 5.37 2.91 10.25
N GLN A 39 5.06 1.63 10.18
CA GLN A 39 5.66 0.64 11.06
C GLN A 39 7.15 0.64 10.88
N TYR A 40 7.90 0.77 11.97
CA TYR A 40 9.33 1.01 11.95
C TYR A 40 10.06 0.27 13.05
N TYR A 41 11.16 -0.42 12.70
CA TYR A 41 12.12 -0.93 13.66
C TYR A 41 13.49 -0.33 13.39
N PRO A 42 13.98 0.61 14.23
CA PRO A 42 15.17 1.40 13.94
C PRO A 42 16.49 0.65 14.17
N TYR A 43 16.46 -0.51 14.83
CA TYR A 43 17.67 -1.16 15.32
C TYR A 43 18.21 -2.27 14.41
N ALA A 44 17.37 -2.85 13.55
CA ALA A 44 17.75 -3.86 12.57
C ALA A 44 16.90 -3.72 11.28
N ALA A 45 17.41 -4.24 10.15
CA ALA A 45 16.66 -4.36 8.91
C ALA A 45 15.75 -5.60 8.91
N GLU A 46 15.13 -5.88 10.05
CA GLU A 46 14.24 -7.00 10.30
C GLU A 46 13.07 -6.52 11.15
N TRP A 47 11.96 -7.24 11.09
CA TRP A 47 10.81 -6.96 11.95
C TRP A 47 11.17 -7.17 13.43
N GLY A 48 10.67 -6.30 14.29
CA GLY A 48 10.94 -6.33 15.73
C GLY A 48 9.90 -5.52 16.51
N PRO A 49 10.16 -5.10 17.76
CA PRO A 49 9.28 -4.23 18.52
C PRO A 49 8.96 -2.94 17.75
N MET A 50 7.74 -2.87 17.21
CA MET A 50 7.36 -1.81 16.28
C MET A 50 7.25 -0.44 16.94
N HIS A 51 7.85 0.52 16.29
CA HIS A 51 7.71 1.96 16.49
C HIS A 51 6.88 2.55 15.35
N TRP A 52 6.46 3.80 15.47
CA TRP A 52 6.00 4.58 14.33
C TRP A 52 7.11 5.53 13.86
N GLY A 53 7.69 5.22 12.71
CA GLY A 53 8.49 6.17 11.94
C GLY A 53 7.58 7.27 11.40
N HIS A 54 8.16 8.41 11.02
CA HIS A 54 7.40 9.58 10.63
C HIS A 54 8.12 10.38 9.54
N ALA A 55 7.36 10.79 8.53
CA ALA A 55 7.79 11.73 7.50
C ALA A 55 6.65 12.70 7.17
N ARG A 56 7.00 13.86 6.61
CA ARG A 56 6.03 14.83 6.09
C ARG A 56 6.43 15.35 4.72
N SER A 57 5.43 15.79 3.96
CA SER A 57 5.61 16.35 2.63
C SER A 57 4.63 17.51 2.38
N LYS A 58 5.01 18.45 1.51
CA LYS A 58 4.10 19.49 1.00
C LYS A 58 3.40 19.07 -0.29
N ASP A 59 3.95 18.09 -0.99
CA ASP A 59 3.58 17.74 -2.36
C ASP A 59 3.49 16.23 -2.64
N LEU A 60 3.50 15.38 -1.59
CA LEU A 60 3.40 13.92 -1.70
C LEU A 60 4.61 13.22 -2.34
N VAL A 61 5.61 13.96 -2.78
CA VAL A 61 6.78 13.43 -3.50
C VAL A 61 8.09 13.71 -2.76
N HIS A 62 8.25 14.95 -2.27
CA HIS A 62 9.42 15.34 -1.50
C HIS A 62 9.13 15.16 0.00
N TRP A 63 9.78 14.18 0.62
CA TRP A 63 9.54 13.81 2.01
C TRP A 63 10.69 14.24 2.92
N GLU A 64 10.34 14.82 4.05
CA GLU A 64 11.23 15.14 5.16
C GLU A 64 11.00 14.12 6.28
N THR A 65 12.03 13.36 6.64
CA THR A 65 11.98 12.43 7.78
C THR A 65 11.98 13.24 9.09
N LEU A 66 11.07 12.88 9.96
CA LEU A 66 10.90 13.47 11.29
C LEU A 66 11.33 12.48 12.39
N PRO A 67 11.44 12.94 13.65
CA PRO A 67 11.67 12.02 14.77
C PRO A 67 10.59 10.92 14.84
N VAL A 68 10.96 9.78 15.41
CA VAL A 68 10.03 8.69 15.73
C VAL A 68 8.85 9.23 16.50
N ALA A 69 7.64 8.98 16.04
CA ALA A 69 6.42 9.49 16.62
C ALA A 69 5.96 8.68 17.84
N LEU A 70 6.04 7.35 17.75
CA LEU A 70 5.69 6.42 18.82
C LEU A 70 6.80 5.37 18.99
N ALA A 71 7.13 5.09 20.22
CA ALA A 71 8.02 3.99 20.62
C ALA A 71 7.34 3.15 21.69
N PRO A 72 7.55 1.82 21.71
CA PRO A 72 7.10 0.98 22.80
C PRO A 72 7.68 1.45 24.14
N ASP A 73 6.91 1.32 25.20
CA ASP A 73 7.32 1.64 26.55
C ASP A 73 6.84 0.57 27.57
N GLU A 74 6.67 0.90 28.82
CA GLU A 74 6.20 -0.01 29.85
C GLU A 74 4.73 -0.49 29.68
N HIS A 75 3.98 0.12 28.74
CA HIS A 75 2.56 -0.14 28.53
C HIS A 75 2.29 -1.12 27.38
N GLU A 76 3.19 -1.19 26.37
CA GLU A 76 3.06 -2.13 25.25
C GLU A 76 4.43 -2.56 24.70
N ASP A 77 4.50 -3.79 24.18
CA ASP A 77 5.71 -4.35 23.55
C ASP A 77 5.89 -3.89 22.12
N GLY A 78 4.86 -3.32 21.50
CA GLY A 78 4.89 -2.78 20.15
C GLY A 78 3.76 -1.81 19.87
N CYS A 79 4.08 -0.69 19.20
CA CYS A 79 3.11 0.25 18.65
C CYS A 79 2.74 -0.22 17.24
N PHE A 80 1.70 -1.06 17.12
CA PHE A 80 1.27 -1.63 15.84
C PHE A 80 0.45 -0.64 15.02
N SER A 81 0.05 -1.05 13.82
CA SER A 81 -0.57 -0.19 12.81
C SER A 81 -1.83 0.52 13.30
N GLY A 82 -2.15 1.61 12.62
CA GLY A 82 -3.31 2.44 12.90
C GLY A 82 -3.38 3.67 12.00
N SER A 83 -4.12 4.68 12.42
CA SER A 83 -4.46 5.85 11.61
C SER A 83 -4.27 7.17 12.37
N ALA A 84 -4.59 8.27 11.70
CA ALA A 84 -4.57 9.60 12.31
C ALA A 84 -5.82 10.39 11.94
N VAL A 85 -6.22 11.29 12.83
CA VAL A 85 -7.30 12.25 12.62
C VAL A 85 -6.97 13.60 13.26
N VAL A 86 -7.40 14.67 12.62
CA VAL A 86 -7.25 16.03 13.18
C VAL A 86 -8.50 16.37 13.99
N TYR A 87 -8.30 16.70 15.26
CA TYR A 87 -9.38 17.10 16.15
C TYR A 87 -8.88 18.10 17.19
N ASP A 88 -9.70 19.13 17.45
CA ASP A 88 -9.41 20.18 18.43
C ASP A 88 -8.02 20.81 18.26
N GLY A 89 -7.65 21.10 17.00
CA GLY A 89 -6.36 21.72 16.66
C GLY A 89 -5.13 20.83 16.82
N LYS A 90 -5.32 19.57 17.13
CA LYS A 90 -4.28 18.55 17.34
C LYS A 90 -4.34 17.46 16.30
N LEU A 91 -3.20 16.85 16.03
CA LEU A 91 -3.09 15.60 15.27
C LEU A 91 -3.12 14.44 16.26
N TRP A 92 -4.16 13.60 16.18
CA TRP A 92 -4.34 12.42 16.99
C TRP A 92 -3.93 11.19 16.19
N LEU A 93 -3.13 10.33 16.81
CA LEU A 93 -2.79 9.00 16.33
C LEU A 93 -3.63 7.99 17.09
N ILE A 94 -4.22 7.04 16.38
CA ILE A 94 -4.97 5.92 16.94
C ILE A 94 -4.24 4.66 16.48
N TYR A 95 -3.72 3.87 17.42
CA TYR A 95 -2.83 2.76 17.13
C TYR A 95 -3.14 1.54 17.98
N THR A 96 -2.66 0.39 17.56
CA THR A 96 -2.81 -0.85 18.31
C THR A 96 -1.62 -1.03 19.25
N GLY A 97 -1.91 -1.15 20.54
CA GLY A 97 -0.97 -1.67 21.53
C GLY A 97 -0.89 -3.19 21.41
N HIS A 98 0.31 -3.69 21.17
CA HIS A 98 0.60 -5.12 21.12
C HIS A 98 1.31 -5.54 22.41
N HIS A 99 0.78 -6.57 23.07
CA HIS A 99 1.24 -7.00 24.38
C HIS A 99 1.56 -8.49 24.38
N LEU A 100 2.80 -8.85 24.63
CA LEU A 100 3.20 -10.25 24.80
C LEU A 100 2.78 -10.73 26.20
N THR A 101 2.02 -11.80 26.28
CA THR A 101 1.72 -12.46 27.55
C THR A 101 2.82 -13.42 27.98
N ASN A 102 3.63 -13.84 27.01
CA ASN A 102 4.83 -14.64 27.21
C ASN A 102 5.95 -14.10 26.31
N PRO A 103 6.97 -13.42 26.85
CA PRO A 103 8.06 -12.89 26.04
C PRO A 103 8.88 -13.93 25.26
N ALA A 104 8.77 -15.22 25.62
CA ALA A 104 9.44 -16.31 24.91
C ALA A 104 8.62 -16.88 23.75
N ASP A 105 7.35 -16.49 23.60
CA ASP A 105 6.46 -16.94 22.53
C ASP A 105 5.69 -15.77 21.93
N SER A 106 6.09 -15.35 20.74
CA SER A 106 5.44 -14.25 20.02
C SER A 106 3.99 -14.54 19.61
N GLU A 107 3.53 -15.78 19.69
CA GLU A 107 2.15 -16.16 19.42
C GLU A 107 1.23 -16.02 20.66
N GLU A 108 1.79 -15.83 21.83
CA GLU A 108 1.05 -15.56 23.04
C GLU A 108 0.91 -14.07 23.33
N PHE A 109 -0.12 -13.42 22.74
CA PHE A 109 -0.35 -11.99 22.85
C PHE A 109 -1.83 -11.60 22.96
N TYR A 110 -2.07 -10.37 23.35
CA TYR A 110 -3.34 -9.68 23.18
C TYR A 110 -3.12 -8.28 22.58
N GLN A 111 -4.19 -7.66 22.10
CA GLN A 111 -4.17 -6.34 21.46
C GLN A 111 -5.29 -5.46 21.97
N ASP A 112 -5.00 -4.18 22.12
CA ASP A 112 -5.97 -3.13 22.47
C ASP A 112 -5.68 -1.86 21.66
N GLN A 113 -6.56 -0.86 21.76
CA GLN A 113 -6.40 0.36 20.97
C GLN A 113 -6.03 1.53 21.88
N ASN A 114 -5.05 2.27 21.43
CA ASN A 114 -4.41 3.38 22.13
C ASN A 114 -4.46 4.66 21.30
N ILE A 115 -4.33 5.80 21.96
CA ILE A 115 -4.24 7.11 21.30
C ILE A 115 -3.04 7.90 21.79
N ALA A 116 -2.51 8.72 20.88
CA ALA A 116 -1.50 9.75 21.17
C ALA A 116 -1.86 11.02 20.42
N TRP A 117 -1.34 12.14 20.84
CA TRP A 117 -1.66 13.44 20.24
C TRP A 117 -0.44 14.35 20.14
N SER A 118 -0.50 15.29 19.19
CA SER A 118 0.51 16.32 18.99
C SER A 118 -0.15 17.66 18.65
N GLU A 119 0.39 18.76 19.19
CA GLU A 119 -0.02 20.10 18.82
C GLU A 119 0.72 20.61 17.59
N ASP A 120 1.96 20.19 17.41
CA ASP A 120 2.83 20.65 16.32
C ASP A 120 2.96 19.66 15.14
N GLY A 121 2.48 18.43 15.32
CA GLY A 121 2.60 17.34 14.35
C GLY A 121 4.00 16.71 14.36
N ILE A 122 4.84 16.95 15.37
CA ILE A 122 6.22 16.45 15.46
C ILE A 122 6.44 15.68 16.76
N ALA A 123 6.13 16.29 17.90
CA ALA A 123 6.23 15.67 19.21
C ALA A 123 4.89 15.07 19.62
N PHE A 124 4.85 13.77 19.89
CA PHE A 124 3.64 13.05 20.25
C PHE A 124 3.65 12.63 21.72
N HIS A 125 2.49 12.70 22.35
CA HIS A 125 2.25 12.34 23.74
C HIS A 125 1.20 11.24 23.80
N LYS A 126 1.53 10.08 24.36
CA LYS A 126 0.57 9.02 24.64
C LYS A 126 -0.46 9.50 25.64
N TYR A 127 -1.71 9.11 25.46
CA TYR A 127 -2.79 9.48 26.36
C TYR A 127 -2.71 8.65 27.64
N GLU A 128 -2.73 9.32 28.81
CA GLU A 128 -2.59 8.67 30.11
C GLU A 128 -3.72 7.67 30.42
N GLY A 129 -4.88 7.83 29.76
CA GLY A 129 -6.03 6.93 29.93
C GLY A 129 -6.06 5.75 28.95
N ASN A 130 -4.98 5.46 28.25
CA ASN A 130 -4.87 4.28 27.39
C ASN A 130 -4.99 2.97 28.21
N PRO A 131 -5.51 1.88 27.65
CA PRO A 131 -6.14 1.79 26.31
C PRO A 131 -7.56 2.38 26.30
N VAL A 132 -7.95 2.96 25.14
CA VAL A 132 -9.29 3.53 24.92
C VAL A 132 -10.31 2.48 24.45
N LEU A 133 -9.85 1.34 23.95
CA LEU A 133 -10.71 0.24 23.52
C LEU A 133 -10.02 -1.11 23.70
N ARG A 134 -10.71 -2.07 24.29
CA ARG A 134 -10.28 -3.47 24.44
C ARG A 134 -11.10 -4.38 23.55
N ALA A 135 -10.54 -5.56 23.23
CA ALA A 135 -11.22 -6.56 22.43
C ALA A 135 -12.57 -6.96 23.09
N PRO A 136 -13.67 -7.03 22.32
CA PRO A 136 -14.96 -7.40 22.85
C PRO A 136 -15.01 -8.90 23.19
N LYS A 137 -15.97 -9.29 24.02
CA LYS A 137 -16.21 -10.70 24.34
C LYS A 137 -16.49 -11.51 23.08
N GLY A 138 -15.84 -12.66 22.92
CA GLY A 138 -15.97 -13.53 21.75
C GLY A 138 -15.03 -13.19 20.60
N ASN A 139 -14.11 -12.23 20.80
CA ASN A 139 -12.99 -11.99 19.92
C ASN A 139 -11.83 -12.92 20.29
N THR A 140 -10.96 -13.22 19.31
CA THR A 140 -9.68 -13.89 19.58
C THR A 140 -8.62 -12.86 20.00
N LYS A 141 -7.35 -13.26 20.02
CA LYS A 141 -6.21 -12.36 20.27
C LYS A 141 -6.03 -11.27 19.17
N HIS A 142 -6.57 -11.49 17.99
CA HIS A 142 -6.46 -10.58 16.83
C HIS A 142 -7.49 -9.46 16.90
N PHE A 143 -7.01 -8.24 17.18
CA PHE A 143 -7.86 -7.04 17.33
C PHE A 143 -7.01 -5.79 17.08
N ARG A 144 -6.84 -5.37 15.79
CA ARG A 144 -5.84 -4.38 15.40
C ARG A 144 -6.20 -3.51 14.21
N ASP A 145 -5.32 -2.53 13.96
CA ASP A 145 -5.27 -1.65 12.79
C ASP A 145 -6.47 -0.71 12.70
N PRO A 146 -6.70 0.16 13.71
CA PRO A 146 -7.83 1.06 13.73
C PRO A 146 -7.70 2.15 12.66
N LYS A 147 -8.73 2.28 11.81
CA LYS A 147 -8.90 3.41 10.91
C LYS A 147 -10.02 4.31 11.41
N VAL A 148 -9.68 5.55 11.73
CA VAL A 148 -10.61 6.54 12.27
C VAL A 148 -10.88 7.66 11.26
N TRP A 149 -12.13 8.08 11.17
CA TRP A 149 -12.56 9.27 10.44
C TRP A 149 -13.64 10.01 11.21
N GLN A 150 -13.94 11.24 10.82
CA GLN A 150 -14.97 12.07 11.43
C GLN A 150 -16.09 12.36 10.43
N GLU A 151 -17.34 12.22 10.88
CA GLU A 151 -18.53 12.66 10.17
C GLU A 151 -19.38 13.55 11.10
N GLY A 152 -19.50 14.82 10.78
CA GLY A 152 -20.11 15.81 11.69
C GLY A 152 -19.37 15.85 13.03
N ASP A 153 -20.11 15.65 14.11
CA ASP A 153 -19.58 15.66 15.49
C ASP A 153 -19.21 14.26 16.00
N THR A 154 -19.28 13.25 15.14
CA THR A 154 -19.06 11.84 15.51
C THR A 154 -17.80 11.31 14.85
N PHE A 155 -16.96 10.63 15.62
CA PHE A 155 -15.86 9.81 15.10
C PHE A 155 -16.35 8.39 14.90
N TYR A 156 -15.91 7.80 13.80
CA TYR A 156 -16.09 6.38 13.50
C TYR A 156 -14.73 5.70 13.42
N MET A 157 -14.70 4.43 13.75
CA MET A 157 -13.52 3.59 13.65
C MET A 157 -13.90 2.24 13.05
N VAL A 158 -13.21 1.84 12.00
CA VAL A 158 -13.20 0.45 11.55
C VAL A 158 -11.94 -0.23 12.05
N LEU A 159 -12.06 -1.48 12.48
CA LEU A 159 -11.00 -2.23 13.15
C LEU A 159 -10.99 -3.68 12.66
N GLY A 160 -9.81 -4.20 12.35
CA GLY A 160 -9.60 -5.59 11.95
C GLY A 160 -9.70 -6.54 13.15
N SER A 161 -10.34 -7.68 12.93
CA SER A 161 -10.62 -8.61 14.01
C SER A 161 -10.81 -10.03 13.50
N GLN A 162 -10.62 -10.99 14.40
CA GLN A 162 -11.01 -12.38 14.22
C GLN A 162 -12.00 -12.77 15.33
N GLY A 163 -13.11 -13.35 14.96
CA GLY A 163 -14.07 -13.86 15.94
C GLY A 163 -13.77 -15.28 16.38
N SER A 164 -14.53 -15.76 17.37
CA SER A 164 -14.45 -17.15 17.86
C SER A 164 -14.86 -18.21 16.81
N ASP A 165 -15.44 -17.79 15.68
CA ASP A 165 -15.70 -18.62 14.51
C ASP A 165 -14.49 -18.72 13.55
N GLU A 166 -13.34 -18.16 13.96
CA GLU A 166 -12.07 -18.12 13.23
C GLU A 166 -12.13 -17.33 11.90
N LEU A 167 -13.18 -16.54 11.67
CA LEU A 167 -13.33 -15.74 10.45
C LEU A 167 -12.87 -14.29 10.67
N GLY A 168 -12.15 -13.79 9.66
CA GLY A 168 -11.79 -12.37 9.57
C GLY A 168 -13.02 -11.47 9.48
N ARG A 169 -12.94 -10.29 10.08
CA ARG A 169 -14.04 -9.30 10.08
C ARG A 169 -13.55 -7.88 10.31
N ALA A 170 -14.36 -6.92 9.93
CA ALA A 170 -14.21 -5.51 10.25
C ALA A 170 -15.29 -5.10 11.25
N LEU A 171 -14.88 -4.57 12.40
CA LEU A 171 -15.78 -4.07 13.44
C LEU A 171 -15.91 -2.56 13.30
N LEU A 172 -17.13 -2.04 13.41
CA LEU A 172 -17.42 -0.61 13.36
C LEU A 172 -17.78 -0.09 14.74
N TYR A 173 -17.10 0.97 15.15
CA TYR A 173 -17.31 1.70 16.40
C TYR A 173 -17.59 3.17 16.11
N LYS A 174 -18.17 3.88 17.09
CA LYS A 174 -18.36 5.33 17.10
C LYS A 174 -17.92 5.94 18.42
N SER A 175 -17.53 7.21 18.39
CA SER A 175 -17.11 7.96 19.58
C SER A 175 -17.43 9.45 19.41
N PRO A 176 -17.78 10.17 20.50
CA PRO A 176 -17.90 11.62 20.49
C PRO A 176 -16.55 12.35 20.68
N ASN A 177 -15.48 11.65 21.10
CA ASN A 177 -14.29 12.31 21.64
C ASN A 177 -12.96 11.53 21.53
N LEU A 178 -12.92 10.45 20.71
CA LEU A 178 -11.77 9.54 20.51
C LEU A 178 -11.40 8.68 21.73
N LYS A 179 -11.97 8.94 22.90
CA LYS A 179 -11.59 8.28 24.16
C LYS A 179 -12.60 7.23 24.65
N GLN A 180 -13.84 7.36 24.20
CA GLN A 180 -14.96 6.47 24.60
C GLN A 180 -15.60 5.94 23.33
N TRP A 181 -15.50 4.62 23.12
CA TRP A 181 -15.96 3.97 21.92
C TRP A 181 -17.14 3.04 22.19
N GLU A 182 -18.18 3.16 21.39
CA GLU A 182 -19.35 2.31 21.40
C GLU A 182 -19.42 1.46 20.15
N PRO A 183 -19.72 0.16 20.23
CA PRO A 183 -19.89 -0.67 19.05
C PRO A 183 -21.12 -0.23 18.25
N VAL A 184 -20.98 -0.19 16.93
CA VAL A 184 -22.09 0.05 16.00
C VAL A 184 -22.54 -1.27 15.39
N SER A 185 -21.64 -1.99 14.72
CA SER A 185 -21.95 -3.24 14.01
C SER A 185 -20.68 -4.08 13.77
N VAL A 186 -20.87 -5.30 13.31
CA VAL A 186 -19.90 -5.98 12.47
C VAL A 186 -20.15 -5.43 11.06
N LEU A 187 -19.27 -4.53 10.58
CA LEU A 187 -19.40 -3.88 9.28
C LEU A 187 -19.45 -4.91 8.16
N ASP A 188 -18.55 -5.88 8.21
CA ASP A 188 -18.54 -7.05 7.35
C ASP A 188 -17.72 -8.18 7.97
N LYS A 189 -17.90 -9.39 7.45
CA LYS A 189 -17.26 -10.62 7.90
C LYS A 189 -16.97 -11.53 6.71
N ALA A 190 -15.85 -12.25 6.77
CA ALA A 190 -15.49 -13.25 5.78
C ALA A 190 -16.63 -14.28 5.57
N VAL A 191 -16.95 -14.54 4.31
CA VAL A 191 -17.94 -15.55 3.93
C VAL A 191 -17.44 -16.95 4.30
N SER A 192 -16.12 -17.16 4.13
CA SER A 192 -15.43 -18.37 4.54
C SER A 192 -13.93 -18.13 4.63
N LEU A 193 -13.19 -19.00 5.31
CA LEU A 193 -11.73 -18.97 5.32
C LEU A 193 -11.13 -19.00 3.92
N LYS A 194 -11.68 -19.84 3.05
CA LYS A 194 -11.20 -19.98 1.67
C LYS A 194 -11.44 -18.74 0.81
N ALA A 195 -12.53 -18.03 1.04
CA ALA A 195 -12.90 -16.87 0.20
C ALA A 195 -12.20 -15.57 0.66
N GLU A 196 -12.07 -15.37 1.97
CA GLU A 196 -11.67 -14.06 2.50
C GLU A 196 -10.81 -14.14 3.78
N GLY A 197 -10.32 -15.34 4.13
CA GLY A 197 -9.32 -15.53 5.17
C GLY A 197 -9.79 -15.46 6.61
N TYR A 198 -8.84 -15.63 7.52
CA TYR A 198 -9.09 -15.72 8.95
C TYR A 198 -8.91 -14.41 9.72
N MET A 199 -8.19 -13.44 9.15
CA MET A 199 -7.97 -12.12 9.74
C MET A 199 -7.95 -11.06 8.63
N TRP A 200 -8.55 -9.91 8.90
CA TRP A 200 -8.53 -8.75 8.01
C TRP A 200 -7.68 -7.65 8.64
N GLU A 201 -6.45 -7.50 8.14
CA GLU A 201 -5.53 -6.44 8.56
C GLU A 201 -5.80 -5.14 7.81
N CYS A 202 -5.39 -4.03 8.40
CA CYS A 202 -5.40 -2.69 7.82
C CYS A 202 -6.72 -2.31 7.16
N PRO A 203 -7.89 -2.50 7.83
CA PRO A 203 -9.16 -2.10 7.23
C PRO A 203 -9.21 -0.57 7.07
N ASP A 204 -9.73 -0.11 5.93
CA ASP A 204 -9.93 1.31 5.66
C ASP A 204 -11.28 1.50 4.95
N PHE A 205 -12.22 2.17 5.62
CA PHE A 205 -13.58 2.32 5.14
C PHE A 205 -13.89 3.75 4.76
N PHE A 206 -14.39 3.96 3.54
CA PHE A 206 -14.72 5.29 3.04
C PHE A 206 -15.75 5.25 1.91
N ARG A 207 -16.35 6.43 1.63
CA ARG A 207 -17.21 6.65 0.47
C ARG A 207 -16.42 7.32 -0.66
N LEU A 208 -16.56 6.79 -1.88
CA LEU A 208 -15.96 7.34 -3.09
C LEU A 208 -16.90 7.10 -4.29
N ASP A 209 -17.17 8.14 -5.08
CA ASP A 209 -18.01 8.10 -6.31
C ASP A 209 -19.37 7.41 -6.09
N GLY A 210 -19.99 7.68 -4.94
CA GLY A 210 -21.29 7.14 -4.57
C GLY A 210 -21.30 5.65 -4.21
N ARG A 211 -20.15 5.07 -3.89
CA ARG A 211 -19.96 3.71 -3.37
C ARG A 211 -19.27 3.72 -2.03
N ASP A 212 -19.58 2.74 -1.21
CA ASP A 212 -18.86 2.48 0.02
C ASP A 212 -17.82 1.39 -0.23
N ILE A 213 -16.59 1.62 0.23
CA ILE A 213 -15.43 0.78 -0.04
C ILE A 213 -14.82 0.40 1.31
N LEU A 214 -14.59 -0.87 1.49
CA LEU A 214 -13.74 -1.41 2.55
C LEU A 214 -12.48 -1.98 1.92
N LEU A 215 -11.36 -1.29 2.06
CA LEU A 215 -10.03 -1.86 1.82
C LEU A 215 -9.67 -2.76 2.99
N MET A 216 -8.97 -3.84 2.73
CA MET A 216 -8.45 -4.74 3.76
C MET A 216 -7.36 -5.63 3.21
N SER A 217 -6.58 -6.21 4.12
CA SER A 217 -5.52 -7.17 3.81
C SER A 217 -5.84 -8.52 4.48
N PRO A 218 -6.57 -9.41 3.79
CA PRO A 218 -6.95 -10.71 4.35
C PRO A 218 -5.76 -11.65 4.39
N GLN A 219 -5.63 -12.36 5.53
CA GLN A 219 -4.63 -13.40 5.75
C GLN A 219 -5.20 -14.79 5.54
N GLY A 220 -4.38 -15.71 4.99
CA GLY A 220 -4.69 -17.14 4.87
C GLY A 220 -5.51 -17.50 3.63
N LEU A 221 -5.43 -16.72 2.56
CA LEU A 221 -5.98 -17.09 1.26
C LEU A 221 -5.01 -17.97 0.48
N GLU A 222 -5.52 -19.04 -0.08
CA GLU A 222 -4.78 -19.91 -0.99
C GLU A 222 -4.93 -19.43 -2.44
N PRO A 223 -3.94 -19.64 -3.34
CA PRO A 223 -4.03 -19.29 -4.74
C PRO A 223 -5.26 -19.89 -5.45
N GLN A 224 -5.96 -19.08 -6.22
CA GLN A 224 -7.17 -19.46 -6.96
C GLN A 224 -7.13 -18.91 -8.40
N GLY A 225 -6.76 -19.74 -9.39
CA GLY A 225 -6.58 -19.28 -10.77
C GLY A 225 -5.49 -18.22 -10.87
N ASP A 226 -5.85 -17.03 -11.31
CA ASP A 226 -4.94 -15.86 -11.42
C ASP A 226 -4.90 -15.01 -10.14
N CYS A 227 -5.57 -15.43 -9.07
CA CYS A 227 -5.73 -14.64 -7.85
C CYS A 227 -5.00 -15.24 -6.66
N PHE A 228 -4.63 -14.38 -5.69
CA PHE A 228 -4.15 -14.75 -4.36
C PHE A 228 -2.82 -15.50 -4.36
N HIS A 229 -1.85 -15.00 -5.16
CA HIS A 229 -0.54 -15.64 -5.29
C HIS A 229 0.53 -15.11 -4.33
N ASN A 230 0.25 -14.06 -3.56
CA ASN A 230 1.12 -13.61 -2.47
C ASN A 230 0.78 -14.36 -1.18
N LEU A 231 1.67 -14.38 -0.19
CA LEU A 231 1.41 -15.03 1.09
C LEU A 231 0.12 -14.48 1.74
N ASN A 232 -0.04 -13.16 1.73
CA ASN A 232 -1.25 -12.47 2.14
C ASN A 232 -1.63 -11.43 1.05
N GLN A 233 -2.91 -11.10 0.97
CA GLN A 233 -3.45 -10.26 -0.08
C GLN A 233 -3.79 -8.87 0.44
N THR A 234 -3.95 -7.92 -0.48
CA THR A 234 -4.60 -6.63 -0.21
C THR A 234 -5.60 -6.34 -1.31
N GLY A 235 -6.78 -5.90 -0.94
CA GLY A 235 -7.83 -5.61 -1.88
C GLY A 235 -9.01 -4.89 -1.26
N TYR A 236 -10.15 -4.97 -1.91
CA TYR A 236 -11.33 -4.22 -1.50
C TYR A 236 -12.63 -4.99 -1.66
N LEU A 237 -13.60 -4.59 -0.87
CA LEU A 237 -15.02 -4.90 -0.99
C LEU A 237 -15.74 -3.63 -1.45
N LEU A 238 -16.48 -3.70 -2.54
CA LEU A 238 -17.24 -2.58 -3.11
C LEU A 238 -18.72 -2.79 -2.90
N GLY A 239 -19.37 -1.84 -2.22
CA GLY A 239 -20.76 -2.02 -1.86
C GLY A 239 -21.52 -0.74 -1.49
N ARG A 240 -22.48 -0.91 -0.59
CA ARG A 240 -23.18 0.15 0.12
C ARG A 240 -23.46 -0.28 1.55
N GLN A 241 -23.22 0.61 2.49
CA GLN A 241 -23.61 0.41 3.87
C GLN A 241 -25.13 0.56 4.01
N ASP A 242 -25.75 -0.39 4.71
CA ASP A 242 -27.17 -0.34 5.04
C ASP A 242 -27.46 0.43 6.34
N GLU A 243 -28.73 0.54 6.72
CA GLU A 243 -29.18 1.26 7.93
C GLU A 243 -28.70 0.58 9.23
N ASP A 244 -28.39 -0.71 9.20
CA ASP A 244 -27.85 -1.46 10.33
C ASP A 244 -26.33 -1.32 10.46
N GLY A 245 -25.69 -0.54 9.59
CA GLY A 245 -24.25 -0.31 9.56
C GLY A 245 -23.45 -1.49 8.98
N ARG A 246 -24.07 -2.33 8.13
CA ARG A 246 -23.41 -3.47 7.48
C ARG A 246 -23.15 -3.16 6.00
N LEU A 247 -22.06 -3.68 5.47
CA LEU A 247 -21.70 -3.49 4.07
C LEU A 247 -22.39 -4.56 3.19
N GLN A 248 -23.32 -4.13 2.35
CA GLN A 248 -23.90 -4.93 1.28
C GLN A 248 -23.00 -4.84 0.05
N ARG A 249 -22.27 -5.89 -0.29
CA ARG A 249 -21.06 -5.79 -1.14
C ARG A 249 -20.93 -6.90 -2.19
N LYS A 250 -20.02 -6.68 -3.14
CA LYS A 250 -19.51 -7.68 -4.08
C LYS A 250 -18.41 -8.53 -3.44
N ASP A 251 -17.93 -9.54 -4.17
CA ASP A 251 -16.82 -10.36 -3.76
C ASP A 251 -15.53 -9.54 -3.61
N PHE A 252 -14.61 -10.06 -2.82
CA PHE A 252 -13.29 -9.49 -2.61
C PHE A 252 -12.51 -9.42 -3.93
N THR A 253 -11.89 -8.27 -4.18
CA THR A 253 -11.08 -8.01 -5.36
C THR A 253 -9.71 -7.49 -4.94
N GLU A 254 -8.62 -8.13 -5.39
CA GLU A 254 -7.26 -7.64 -5.19
C GLU A 254 -7.10 -6.27 -5.87
N ILE A 255 -6.44 -5.35 -5.17
CA ILE A 255 -6.25 -3.98 -5.66
C ILE A 255 -4.97 -3.83 -6.47
N ASP A 256 -3.94 -4.60 -6.19
CA ASP A 256 -2.69 -4.68 -6.95
C ASP A 256 -2.39 -6.14 -7.29
N ARG A 257 -1.82 -6.37 -8.45
CA ARG A 257 -1.56 -7.71 -8.98
C ARG A 257 -0.07 -8.06 -9.02
N GLY A 258 0.77 -7.21 -8.44
CA GLY A 258 2.20 -7.45 -8.36
C GLY A 258 2.60 -8.39 -7.22
N HIS A 259 3.88 -8.68 -7.14
CA HIS A 259 4.46 -9.53 -6.10
C HIS A 259 4.64 -8.80 -4.76
N ASP A 260 4.75 -7.46 -4.79
CA ASP A 260 5.25 -6.68 -3.67
C ASP A 260 4.29 -5.54 -3.28
N PHE A 261 3.10 -5.91 -2.79
CA PHE A 261 2.08 -4.96 -2.37
C PHE A 261 1.28 -5.48 -1.19
N TYR A 262 1.27 -4.73 -0.08
CA TYR A 262 0.51 -5.10 1.12
C TYR A 262 0.14 -3.86 1.96
N ALA A 263 -0.87 -3.98 2.82
CA ALA A 263 -1.25 -3.01 3.84
C ALA A 263 -1.46 -1.59 3.31
N THR A 264 -2.67 -1.24 2.93
CA THR A 264 -3.01 0.10 2.41
C THR A 264 -3.38 1.08 3.51
N GLN A 265 -3.10 2.35 3.27
CA GLN A 265 -3.62 3.47 4.07
C GLN A 265 -4.11 4.57 3.15
N THR A 266 -5.32 5.13 3.42
CA THR A 266 -5.87 6.21 2.61
C THR A 266 -6.02 7.53 3.37
N LEU A 267 -6.11 8.61 2.61
CA LEU A 267 -6.40 9.96 3.06
C LEU A 267 -7.43 10.62 2.14
N LEU A 268 -8.44 11.26 2.70
CA LEU A 268 -9.19 12.29 1.98
C LEU A 268 -8.39 13.60 2.04
N ALA A 269 -7.75 13.93 0.92
CA ALA A 269 -6.92 15.12 0.82
C ALA A 269 -7.74 16.42 0.86
N PRO A 270 -7.13 17.57 1.20
CA PRO A 270 -7.83 18.85 1.27
C PRO A 270 -8.49 19.30 -0.04
N ASP A 271 -8.00 18.81 -1.17
CA ASP A 271 -8.55 19.08 -2.51
C ASP A 271 -9.64 18.09 -2.94
N GLY A 272 -10.08 17.20 -2.04
CA GLY A 272 -11.18 16.26 -2.23
C GLY A 272 -10.78 14.92 -2.86
N ARG A 273 -9.52 14.73 -3.23
CA ARG A 273 -9.03 13.44 -3.73
C ARG A 273 -8.94 12.40 -2.62
N ARG A 274 -9.27 11.15 -2.93
CA ARG A 274 -8.92 10.01 -2.08
C ARG A 274 -7.57 9.49 -2.51
N LEU A 275 -6.58 9.65 -1.64
CA LEU A 275 -5.20 9.21 -1.86
C LEU A 275 -4.93 7.92 -1.11
N MET A 276 -4.08 7.06 -1.66
CA MET A 276 -3.68 5.78 -1.07
C MET A 276 -2.17 5.57 -1.23
N THR A 277 -1.58 4.89 -0.28
CA THR A 277 -0.26 4.26 -0.38
C THR A 277 -0.30 2.89 0.26
N ALA A 278 0.70 2.04 -0.01
CA ALA A 278 0.83 0.71 0.54
C ALA A 278 2.29 0.40 0.86
N TRP A 279 2.54 -0.63 1.62
CA TRP A 279 3.86 -1.21 1.76
C TRP A 279 4.26 -1.89 0.44
N MET A 280 5.39 -1.48 -0.14
CA MET A 280 5.92 -2.02 -1.38
C MET A 280 6.83 -3.21 -1.10
N ASN A 281 6.24 -4.23 -0.58
CA ASN A 281 6.79 -5.56 -0.32
C ASN A 281 5.64 -6.52 0.04
N ALA A 282 5.94 -7.80 0.20
CA ALA A 282 5.12 -8.79 0.86
C ALA A 282 5.98 -9.54 1.90
N TRP A 283 5.34 -10.23 2.85
CA TRP A 283 6.04 -10.87 3.96
C TRP A 283 7.01 -11.97 3.52
N ASP A 284 6.71 -12.64 2.39
CA ASP A 284 7.52 -13.70 1.77
C ASP A 284 8.44 -13.21 0.64
N SER A 285 8.41 -11.92 0.32
CA SER A 285 9.28 -11.35 -0.72
C SER A 285 10.74 -11.34 -0.30
N PRO A 286 11.66 -11.67 -1.20
CA PRO A 286 13.09 -11.48 -0.97
C PRO A 286 13.41 -10.00 -0.80
N MET A 287 14.13 -9.64 0.24
CA MET A 287 14.54 -8.28 0.55
C MET A 287 16.06 -8.21 0.60
N GLN A 288 16.72 -8.08 -0.57
CA GLN A 288 18.18 -8.06 -0.67
C GLN A 288 18.79 -6.84 0.02
N GLU A 289 18.06 -5.75 0.16
CA GLU A 289 18.45 -4.54 0.87
C GLU A 289 18.67 -4.72 2.37
N LYS A 290 18.23 -5.83 2.98
CA LYS A 290 18.50 -6.15 4.38
C LYS A 290 20.00 -6.22 4.68
N GLU A 291 20.79 -6.76 3.75
CA GLU A 291 22.24 -6.82 3.85
C GLU A 291 22.87 -5.41 3.92
N ASP A 292 22.19 -4.42 3.35
CA ASP A 292 22.63 -3.03 3.30
C ASP A 292 22.17 -2.21 4.51
N GLY A 293 21.44 -2.84 5.46
CA GLY A 293 21.03 -2.23 6.73
C GLY A 293 19.70 -1.48 6.67
N TRP A 294 18.85 -1.78 5.69
CA TRP A 294 17.48 -1.25 5.59
C TRP A 294 16.55 -2.26 4.90
N ALA A 295 15.26 -2.14 5.10
CA ALA A 295 14.26 -2.94 4.40
C ALA A 295 12.92 -2.22 4.32
N GLY A 296 12.26 -2.38 3.19
CA GLY A 296 10.91 -1.87 2.93
C GLY A 296 10.86 -0.42 2.45
N ALA A 297 9.80 -0.12 1.72
CA ALA A 297 9.46 1.21 1.22
C ALA A 297 7.94 1.31 1.04
N LEU A 298 7.42 2.51 0.86
CA LEU A 298 6.03 2.71 0.44
C LEU A 298 5.95 2.88 -1.07
N THR A 299 4.82 2.47 -1.67
CA THR A 299 4.49 2.75 -3.07
C THR A 299 4.43 4.26 -3.30
N ILE A 300 4.56 4.72 -4.55
CA ILE A 300 4.17 6.10 -4.87
C ILE A 300 2.71 6.32 -4.44
N PRO A 301 2.34 7.51 -3.95
CA PRO A 301 0.96 7.80 -3.62
C PRO A 301 0.08 7.71 -4.88
N ARG A 302 -1.12 7.15 -4.72
CA ARG A 302 -2.08 6.89 -5.79
C ARG A 302 -3.38 7.61 -5.51
N GLU A 303 -4.01 8.16 -6.53
CA GLU A 303 -5.37 8.70 -6.50
C GLU A 303 -6.37 7.60 -6.86
N LEU A 304 -7.41 7.44 -6.05
CA LEU A 304 -8.46 6.44 -6.24
C LEU A 304 -9.70 7.03 -6.89
N ARG A 305 -10.33 6.26 -7.77
CA ARG A 305 -11.68 6.53 -8.29
C ARG A 305 -12.45 5.23 -8.53
N VAL A 306 -13.76 5.28 -8.51
CA VAL A 306 -14.60 4.14 -8.89
C VAL A 306 -15.12 4.35 -10.30
N GLU A 307 -14.78 3.44 -11.20
CA GLU A 307 -15.22 3.45 -12.58
C GLU A 307 -15.58 2.04 -13.04
N LYS A 308 -16.62 1.88 -13.85
CA LYS A 308 -17.08 0.58 -14.38
C LYS A 308 -17.27 -0.51 -13.30
N GLY A 309 -17.56 -0.10 -12.06
CA GLY A 309 -17.76 -1.02 -10.94
C GLY A 309 -16.49 -1.65 -10.39
N ARG A 310 -15.34 -1.02 -10.62
CA ARG A 310 -14.00 -1.35 -10.09
C ARG A 310 -13.37 -0.13 -9.44
N LEU A 311 -12.41 -0.36 -8.58
CA LEU A 311 -11.57 0.69 -8.01
C LEU A 311 -10.32 0.86 -8.89
N TYR A 312 -10.20 2.04 -9.49
CA TYR A 312 -9.05 2.45 -10.28
C TYR A 312 -8.06 3.21 -9.40
N GLN A 313 -6.79 3.11 -9.72
CA GLN A 313 -5.72 3.79 -8.98
C GLN A 313 -4.68 4.37 -9.94
N GLN A 314 -4.52 5.67 -9.91
CA GLN A 314 -3.54 6.38 -10.73
C GLN A 314 -2.42 6.97 -9.86
N PRO A 315 -1.19 7.08 -10.38
CA PRO A 315 -0.16 7.87 -9.70
C PRO A 315 -0.69 9.28 -9.44
N VAL A 316 -0.39 9.84 -8.28
CA VAL A 316 -0.75 11.24 -8.01
C VAL A 316 -0.13 12.16 -9.05
N ARG A 317 -0.88 13.18 -9.46
CA ARG A 317 -0.44 14.15 -10.50
C ARG A 317 0.87 14.86 -10.13
N GLU A 318 1.19 14.95 -8.87
CA GLU A 318 2.41 15.54 -8.32
C GLU A 318 3.68 14.80 -8.78
N MET A 319 3.59 13.53 -9.18
CA MET A 319 4.70 12.79 -9.78
C MET A 319 5.23 13.44 -11.05
N ALA A 320 4.45 14.27 -11.74
CA ALA A 320 4.93 15.04 -12.87
C ALA A 320 6.00 16.08 -12.50
N SER A 321 6.05 16.53 -11.23
CA SER A 321 7.02 17.51 -10.76
C SER A 321 8.45 16.99 -10.68
N VAL A 322 8.63 15.66 -10.55
CA VAL A 322 9.96 15.03 -10.53
C VAL A 322 10.48 14.64 -11.90
N ARG A 323 9.78 14.96 -12.98
CA ARG A 323 10.29 14.80 -14.36
C ARG A 323 11.41 15.79 -14.61
N SER A 324 12.66 15.32 -14.63
CA SER A 324 13.85 16.14 -14.81
C SER A 324 14.25 16.32 -16.27
N GLY A 325 13.76 15.47 -17.16
CA GLY A 325 14.03 15.58 -18.59
C GLY A 325 13.22 14.60 -19.43
N LYS A 326 12.77 15.04 -20.61
CA LYS A 326 12.12 14.17 -21.59
C LYS A 326 13.17 13.54 -22.49
N LEU A 327 13.28 12.22 -22.45
CA LEU A 327 14.28 11.43 -23.20
C LEU A 327 13.76 10.95 -24.55
N LEU A 328 12.46 10.67 -24.63
CA LEU A 328 11.80 10.23 -25.85
C LEU A 328 10.40 10.86 -25.91
N ASP A 329 9.97 11.21 -27.12
CA ASP A 329 8.59 11.58 -27.45
C ASP A 329 8.34 11.19 -28.91
N GLY A 330 7.67 10.07 -29.14
CA GLY A 330 7.47 9.53 -30.48
C GLY A 330 6.87 8.14 -30.49
N LYS A 331 7.38 7.29 -31.37
CA LYS A 331 7.00 5.89 -31.53
C LYS A 331 8.19 4.97 -31.22
N LEU A 332 7.91 3.78 -30.75
CA LEU A 332 8.90 2.71 -30.64
C LEU A 332 8.52 1.54 -31.55
N ALA A 333 9.44 1.13 -32.41
CA ALA A 333 9.23 -0.02 -33.28
C ALA A 333 9.21 -1.34 -32.51
N ALA A 334 8.53 -2.33 -33.04
CA ALA A 334 8.66 -3.71 -32.55
C ALA A 334 10.13 -4.15 -32.61
N GLY A 335 10.58 -4.89 -31.61
CA GLY A 335 11.96 -5.34 -31.45
C GLY A 335 12.95 -4.24 -31.00
N SER A 336 12.47 -3.01 -30.74
CA SER A 336 13.35 -1.93 -30.29
C SER A 336 13.76 -2.09 -28.84
N ARG A 337 14.99 -1.65 -28.53
CA ARG A 337 15.54 -1.59 -27.17
C ARG A 337 15.96 -0.17 -26.85
N THR A 338 15.43 0.38 -25.76
CA THR A 338 15.67 1.74 -25.31
C THR A 338 16.33 1.73 -23.94
N ALA A 339 17.48 2.39 -23.79
CA ALA A 339 18.12 2.54 -22.48
C ALA A 339 17.26 3.42 -21.56
N LEU A 340 17.16 3.04 -20.30
CA LEU A 340 16.43 3.77 -19.26
C LEU A 340 17.39 4.21 -18.15
N PRO A 341 17.25 5.45 -17.63
CA PRO A 341 17.79 5.78 -16.31
C PRO A 341 17.22 4.87 -15.22
N SER A 342 17.97 4.68 -14.15
CA SER A 342 17.52 3.91 -12.98
C SER A 342 16.33 4.56 -12.25
N THR A 343 16.05 5.84 -12.51
CA THR A 343 14.85 6.56 -12.11
C THR A 343 14.20 7.14 -13.35
N SER A 344 13.10 6.56 -13.78
CA SER A 344 12.44 6.92 -15.04
C SER A 344 10.94 6.64 -15.03
N GLU A 345 10.25 7.31 -15.95
CA GLU A 345 8.85 7.04 -16.27
C GLU A 345 8.73 6.75 -17.76
N ALA A 346 8.05 5.67 -18.11
CA ALA A 346 7.71 5.34 -19.49
C ALA A 346 6.19 5.30 -19.66
N GLN A 347 5.68 6.06 -20.62
CA GLN A 347 4.27 6.06 -21.04
C GLN A 347 4.18 5.46 -22.44
N LEU A 348 3.48 4.35 -22.57
CA LEU A 348 3.37 3.60 -23.82
C LEU A 348 1.90 3.42 -24.20
N THR A 349 1.59 3.51 -25.50
CA THR A 349 0.26 3.19 -26.03
C THR A 349 0.40 2.22 -27.20
N PHE A 350 -0.32 1.11 -27.09
CA PHE A 350 -0.36 0.04 -28.09
C PHE A 350 -1.74 0.02 -28.73
N LYS A 351 -1.77 0.21 -30.05
CA LYS A 351 -2.97 -0.04 -30.85
C LYS A 351 -3.02 -1.51 -31.22
N GLU A 352 -4.23 -2.03 -31.40
CA GLU A 352 -4.46 -3.42 -31.79
C GLU A 352 -3.85 -4.48 -30.85
N ALA A 353 -3.41 -4.11 -29.64
CA ALA A 353 -2.86 -5.04 -28.67
C ALA A 353 -3.87 -6.15 -28.29
N TRP A 354 -5.16 -5.89 -28.41
CA TRP A 354 -6.21 -6.89 -28.20
C TRP A 354 -6.11 -8.09 -29.15
N ASN A 355 -5.56 -7.90 -30.34
CA ASN A 355 -5.38 -8.95 -31.36
C ASN A 355 -4.03 -9.67 -31.25
N TYR A 356 -3.18 -9.25 -30.32
CA TYR A 356 -1.82 -9.75 -30.16
C TYR A 356 -1.73 -10.72 -28.99
N GLN A 357 -1.11 -11.88 -29.21
CA GLN A 357 -0.80 -12.83 -28.17
C GLN A 357 0.71 -12.97 -27.99
N GLY A 358 1.21 -12.68 -26.79
CA GLY A 358 2.63 -12.82 -26.47
C GLY A 358 3.19 -11.68 -25.63
N THR A 359 4.50 -11.56 -25.61
CA THR A 359 5.21 -10.56 -24.81
C THR A 359 5.12 -9.19 -25.45
N LEU A 360 4.56 -8.23 -24.71
CA LEU A 360 4.50 -6.83 -25.11
C LEU A 360 5.86 -6.15 -24.90
N LEU A 361 6.41 -6.29 -23.69
CA LEU A 361 7.68 -5.66 -23.32
C LEU A 361 8.47 -6.47 -22.30
N LYS A 362 9.76 -6.16 -22.24
CA LYS A 362 10.68 -6.53 -21.17
C LYS A 362 11.34 -5.29 -20.60
N LEU A 363 11.51 -5.28 -19.29
CA LEU A 363 12.22 -4.25 -18.54
C LEU A 363 13.31 -4.94 -17.70
N GLY A 364 14.55 -4.55 -17.83
CA GLY A 364 15.60 -5.16 -17.03
C GLY A 364 17.01 -4.75 -17.43
N ASP A 365 18.00 -5.36 -16.77
CA ASP A 365 19.43 -5.12 -16.96
C ASP A 365 20.14 -6.27 -17.72
N GLY A 366 19.36 -7.24 -18.19
CA GLY A 366 19.87 -8.44 -18.86
C GLY A 366 20.20 -9.60 -17.91
N GLN A 367 20.26 -9.36 -16.61
CA GLN A 367 20.41 -10.39 -15.56
C GLN A 367 19.08 -10.61 -14.82
N GLN A 368 18.42 -9.52 -14.48
CA GLN A 368 17.08 -9.52 -13.93
C GLN A 368 16.11 -8.81 -14.87
N GLU A 369 15.06 -9.49 -15.22
CA GLU A 369 14.06 -9.03 -16.17
C GLU A 369 12.66 -9.11 -15.59
N LEU A 370 11.85 -8.11 -15.90
CA LEU A 370 10.41 -8.07 -15.74
C LEU A 370 9.79 -8.16 -17.14
N THR A 371 8.85 -9.08 -17.34
CA THR A 371 8.22 -9.31 -18.63
C THR A 371 6.71 -9.14 -18.49
N LEU A 372 6.12 -8.30 -19.34
CA LEU A 372 4.66 -8.15 -19.44
C LEU A 372 4.17 -8.72 -20.76
N SER A 373 3.23 -9.64 -20.68
CA SER A 373 2.62 -10.35 -21.81
C SER A 373 1.10 -10.17 -21.82
N PHE A 374 0.48 -10.33 -23.00
CA PHE A 374 -0.97 -10.32 -23.15
C PHE A 374 -1.47 -11.62 -23.77
N ASP A 375 -2.53 -12.17 -23.17
CA ASP A 375 -3.29 -13.32 -23.68
C ASP A 375 -4.72 -12.86 -24.03
N PRO A 376 -5.04 -12.62 -25.31
CA PRO A 376 -6.36 -12.17 -25.73
C PRO A 376 -7.46 -13.20 -25.49
N LYS A 377 -7.15 -14.50 -25.49
CA LYS A 377 -8.14 -15.56 -25.27
C LYS A 377 -8.66 -15.57 -23.85
N GLY A 378 -7.76 -15.35 -22.89
CA GLY A 378 -8.09 -15.21 -21.47
C GLY A 378 -8.44 -13.79 -21.05
N SER A 379 -8.29 -12.80 -21.94
CA SER A 379 -8.39 -11.37 -21.63
C SER A 379 -7.48 -11.01 -20.44
N ARG A 380 -6.22 -11.48 -20.46
CA ARG A 380 -5.29 -11.41 -19.34
C ARG A 380 -3.99 -10.68 -19.68
N LEU A 381 -3.56 -9.83 -18.77
CA LEU A 381 -2.16 -9.42 -18.67
C LEU A 381 -1.43 -10.37 -17.75
N ILE A 382 -0.23 -10.78 -18.14
CA ILE A 382 0.61 -11.72 -17.40
C ILE A 382 1.97 -11.06 -17.17
N LEU A 383 2.35 -10.94 -15.93
CA LEU A 383 3.63 -10.40 -15.51
C LEU A 383 4.49 -11.51 -14.91
N CYS A 384 5.74 -11.60 -15.38
CA CYS A 384 6.74 -12.51 -14.85
C CYS A 384 8.01 -11.74 -14.49
N ARG A 385 8.68 -12.18 -13.44
CA ARG A 385 10.02 -11.70 -13.10
C ARG A 385 11.03 -12.85 -13.04
N SER A 386 12.29 -12.55 -13.31
CA SER A 386 13.35 -13.56 -13.44
C SER A 386 13.69 -14.30 -12.14
N THR A 387 13.23 -13.83 -11.00
CA THR A 387 13.38 -14.49 -9.69
C THR A 387 12.59 -15.80 -9.54
N LYS A 388 11.76 -16.14 -10.53
CA LYS A 388 11.00 -17.40 -10.61
C LYS A 388 10.04 -17.67 -9.45
N ASP A 389 9.56 -16.63 -8.80
CA ASP A 389 8.54 -16.68 -7.75
C ASP A 389 7.09 -16.72 -8.31
N GLY A 390 6.98 -17.18 -9.54
CA GLY A 390 5.72 -17.38 -10.25
C GLY A 390 5.31 -16.21 -11.11
N GLU A 391 4.26 -16.42 -11.88
CA GLU A 391 3.61 -15.36 -12.65
C GLU A 391 2.53 -14.68 -11.83
N ARG A 392 2.25 -13.42 -12.18
CA ARG A 392 1.09 -12.66 -11.70
C ARG A 392 0.24 -12.32 -12.90
N ALA A 393 -1.06 -12.50 -12.78
CA ALA A 393 -1.96 -12.22 -13.87
C ALA A 393 -3.19 -11.43 -13.44
N ALA A 394 -3.72 -10.65 -14.36
CA ALA A 394 -4.92 -9.84 -14.14
C ALA A 394 -5.83 -9.89 -15.36
N GLN A 395 -7.13 -10.09 -15.13
CA GLN A 395 -8.14 -9.92 -16.15
C GLN A 395 -8.39 -8.44 -16.43
N ILE A 396 -8.33 -8.06 -17.70
CA ILE A 396 -8.54 -6.71 -18.19
C ILE A 396 -9.87 -6.59 -18.94
N LEU A 397 -10.51 -5.43 -18.80
CA LEU A 397 -11.71 -5.12 -19.58
C LEU A 397 -11.34 -4.92 -21.07
N PRO A 398 -12.26 -5.17 -22.01
CA PRO A 398 -12.02 -4.88 -23.42
C PRO A 398 -11.59 -3.42 -23.64
N PHE A 399 -10.60 -3.23 -24.50
CA PHE A 399 -10.02 -1.92 -24.82
C PHE A 399 -9.76 -1.78 -26.32
N GLU A 400 -9.73 -0.57 -26.82
CA GLU A 400 -9.30 -0.22 -28.19
C GLU A 400 -7.79 0.03 -28.25
N GLU A 401 -7.26 0.71 -27.24
CA GLU A 401 -5.84 0.98 -27.06
C GLU A 401 -5.42 0.53 -25.64
N LEU A 402 -4.29 -0.16 -25.54
CA LEU A 402 -3.66 -0.50 -24.28
C LEU A 402 -2.69 0.62 -23.89
N SER A 403 -2.92 1.26 -22.78
CA SER A 403 -2.00 2.25 -22.23
C SER A 403 -1.26 1.68 -21.03
N LEU A 404 0.04 1.91 -20.96
CA LEU A 404 0.90 1.59 -19.85
C LEU A 404 1.61 2.84 -19.36
N GLN A 405 1.61 3.05 -18.05
CA GLN A 405 2.46 4.03 -17.38
C GLN A 405 3.33 3.26 -16.38
N ILE A 406 4.64 3.30 -16.59
CA ILE A 406 5.62 2.50 -15.85
C ILE A 406 6.56 3.44 -15.13
N PHE A 407 6.59 3.36 -13.81
CA PHE A 407 7.55 4.04 -12.96
C PHE A 407 8.65 3.07 -12.57
N VAL A 408 9.89 3.44 -12.83
CA VAL A 408 11.08 2.65 -12.49
C VAL A 408 11.91 3.43 -11.50
N ASP A 409 12.26 2.78 -10.40
CA ASP A 409 13.16 3.35 -9.40
C ASP A 409 14.17 2.29 -8.97
N ARG A 410 15.42 2.57 -9.00
CA ARG A 410 16.63 1.75 -8.67
C ARG A 410 16.39 0.28 -8.32
N SER A 411 15.41 -0.01 -7.48
CA SER A 411 15.06 -1.38 -7.05
C SER A 411 13.56 -1.65 -7.07
N SER A 412 12.79 -0.94 -7.90
CA SER A 412 11.34 -1.18 -8.05
C SER A 412 10.81 -0.83 -9.42
N ALA A 413 9.66 -1.39 -9.76
CA ALA A 413 8.81 -0.97 -10.87
C ALA A 413 7.34 -0.97 -10.44
N GLU A 414 6.62 0.10 -10.74
CA GLU A 414 5.16 0.17 -10.62
C GLU A 414 4.54 0.39 -12.01
N ILE A 415 3.65 -0.51 -12.41
CA ILE A 415 3.02 -0.52 -13.73
C ILE A 415 1.53 -0.23 -13.57
N PHE A 416 1.06 0.84 -14.20
CA PHE A 416 -0.35 1.23 -14.26
C PHE A 416 -0.87 0.99 -15.66
N VAL A 417 -1.94 0.21 -15.76
CA VAL A 417 -2.54 -0.20 -17.03
C VAL A 417 -3.89 0.50 -17.18
N ASN A 418 -4.18 1.03 -18.39
CA ASN A 418 -5.45 1.67 -18.75
C ASN A 418 -5.92 2.64 -17.66
N GLU A 419 -5.10 3.64 -17.37
CA GLU A 419 -5.38 4.66 -16.37
C GLU A 419 -5.63 4.08 -14.96
N GLY A 420 -4.96 2.95 -14.63
CA GLY A 420 -5.00 2.33 -13.31
C GLY A 420 -6.16 1.36 -13.10
N GLU A 421 -6.74 0.81 -14.16
CA GLU A 421 -7.66 -0.34 -14.08
C GLU A 421 -6.99 -1.54 -13.42
N ILE A 422 -5.71 -1.76 -13.76
CA ILE A 422 -4.85 -2.79 -13.20
C ILE A 422 -3.53 -2.15 -12.82
N THR A 423 -2.94 -2.62 -11.73
CA THR A 423 -1.60 -2.23 -11.31
C THR A 423 -0.78 -3.46 -10.94
N PHE A 424 0.53 -3.35 -11.14
CA PHE A 424 1.51 -4.31 -10.68
C PHE A 424 2.63 -3.56 -9.97
N THR A 425 2.93 -3.96 -8.75
CA THR A 425 3.99 -3.40 -7.92
C THR A 425 5.07 -4.44 -7.69
N GLU A 426 6.32 -4.11 -8.03
CA GLU A 426 7.43 -5.06 -8.08
C GLU A 426 8.67 -4.49 -7.38
N ARG A 427 9.30 -5.31 -6.53
CA ARG A 427 10.69 -5.10 -6.09
C ARG A 427 11.62 -5.85 -7.05
N MET A 428 12.59 -5.12 -7.58
CA MET A 428 13.57 -5.63 -8.52
C MET A 428 14.97 -5.17 -8.10
N TYR A 429 15.95 -6.06 -8.10
CA TYR A 429 17.29 -5.77 -7.59
C TYR A 429 18.31 -5.74 -8.73
N TRP A 430 18.09 -4.80 -9.64
CA TRP A 430 18.97 -4.60 -10.80
C TRP A 430 20.39 -4.19 -10.40
N GLN A 431 21.36 -4.70 -11.13
CA GLN A 431 22.78 -4.43 -10.89
C GLN A 431 23.47 -3.74 -12.08
N GLY A 432 22.79 -3.71 -13.23
CA GLY A 432 23.29 -3.20 -14.49
C GLY A 432 22.48 -2.03 -15.06
N ALA A 433 22.85 -1.63 -16.27
CA ALA A 433 22.14 -0.60 -17.02
C ALA A 433 20.78 -1.11 -17.49
N LEU A 434 19.74 -0.36 -17.17
CA LEU A 434 18.37 -0.72 -17.49
C LEU A 434 18.01 -0.46 -18.94
N SER A 435 17.16 -1.28 -19.49
CA SER A 435 16.53 -1.07 -20.79
C SER A 435 15.08 -1.54 -20.82
N LEU A 436 14.29 -0.84 -21.60
CA LEU A 436 12.96 -1.24 -22.04
C LEU A 436 13.08 -1.82 -23.45
N GLU A 437 12.63 -3.05 -23.64
CA GLU A 437 12.60 -3.73 -24.94
C GLU A 437 11.14 -4.02 -25.32
N LEU A 438 10.69 -3.48 -26.45
CA LEU A 438 9.44 -3.91 -27.07
C LEU A 438 9.68 -5.22 -27.83
N ARG A 439 8.72 -6.13 -27.78
CA ARG A 439 8.83 -7.40 -28.52
C ARG A 439 8.20 -7.27 -29.91
N ASP A 440 7.18 -8.00 -30.18
CA ASP A 440 6.66 -8.16 -31.55
C ASP A 440 5.59 -7.11 -31.94
N ILE A 441 5.25 -6.21 -31.04
CA ILE A 441 4.25 -5.15 -31.26
C ILE A 441 4.88 -3.75 -31.04
N PRO A 442 4.64 -2.77 -31.94
CA PRO A 442 5.12 -1.43 -31.76
C PRO A 442 4.28 -0.63 -30.74
N ALA A 443 4.89 0.33 -30.07
CA ALA A 443 4.15 1.37 -29.35
C ALA A 443 3.92 2.55 -30.28
N GLU A 444 2.66 2.86 -30.59
CA GLU A 444 2.25 3.95 -31.44
C GLU A 444 2.49 5.33 -30.80
N LYS A 445 2.55 5.36 -29.47
CA LYS A 445 3.00 6.49 -28.69
C LYS A 445 3.92 6.00 -27.57
N ALA A 446 5.05 6.65 -27.45
CA ALA A 446 6.01 6.40 -26.37
C ALA A 446 6.56 7.73 -25.88
N VAL A 447 6.44 7.99 -24.58
CA VAL A 447 7.06 9.14 -23.92
C VAL A 447 7.86 8.61 -22.75
N ILE A 448 9.15 8.97 -22.69
CA ILE A 448 10.04 8.54 -21.61
C ILE A 448 10.64 9.78 -20.95
N TYR A 449 10.57 9.81 -19.62
CA TYR A 449 11.18 10.85 -18.79
C TYR A 449 12.26 10.25 -17.89
N ALA A 450 13.33 11.01 -17.69
CA ALA A 450 14.17 10.85 -16.52
C ALA A 450 13.46 11.47 -15.32
N LEU A 451 13.54 10.83 -14.18
CA LEU A 451 12.98 11.35 -12.94
C LEU A 451 14.09 11.82 -12.00
N GLU A 452 13.78 12.83 -11.19
CA GLU A 452 14.64 13.27 -10.10
C GLU A 452 14.83 12.14 -9.11
N ALA A 453 16.05 11.99 -8.62
CA ALA A 453 16.37 11.08 -7.53
C ALA A 453 16.63 11.88 -6.25
N GLU A 454 16.56 11.20 -5.09
CA GLU A 454 16.84 11.80 -3.77
C GLU A 454 15.79 12.81 -3.30
N THR A 455 14.52 12.47 -3.50
CA THR A 455 13.40 13.28 -2.99
C THR A 455 13.21 13.18 -1.46
N ASN A 456 13.91 12.24 -0.80
CA ASN A 456 13.85 12.07 0.65
C ASN A 456 14.97 12.86 1.34
N ARG A 457 14.60 13.62 2.38
CA ARG A 457 15.53 14.32 3.29
C ARG A 457 15.51 13.65 4.65
N TYR A 458 16.68 13.18 5.08
CA TYR A 458 16.86 12.44 6.34
C TYR A 458 17.42 13.28 7.47
#